data_175145abf5ac20231ac1436de469f881
#
_entry.id   175145abf5ac20231ac1436de469f881
#
_cell.length_a   1.000
_cell.length_b   1.000
_cell.length_c   1.000
_cell.angle_alpha   90.00
_cell.angle_beta   90.00
_cell.angle_gamma   90.00
#
_symmetry.space_group_name_H-M   'P 1'
#
loop_
_entity.id
_entity.type
_entity.pdbx_description
1 polymer ?
#
loop_
_entity_poly.entity_id
_entity_poly.type
_entity_poly.pdbx_seq_one_letter_code
_entity_poly.pdbx_strand_id
1 'polypeptide(L)'
;MEKWFVAPSYAKNSTQIGEAYEENGKMYIKIKMPCPRCGATGHYSYNQIDGTRCYECMGNKFVTKNVRAYTEKEYNRMQAANERARAKREAEREAKARDLEENAAKYKHEVALKLGFGEDEKAYLVYGDDTFAIKDKLKELGARFDPTLKWFFSKEVALPEGYKLCEMSFDELYTYNPRTKWAEFKEDAKTIVSRRIVELKGPSTSQFYPGAEKERIRNITAKVKSIRGFEGMYGYTAVYTFSSEDYIFIWMTSKCDLDLSVGDTVDLTGTIKKFDEYMGEKNTYLTRCIVKSIK
;
A
#
# COMPACT_ATOMS: atom_id res chain seq x y z
N MET A 1 -47.50 45.46 5.25
CA MET A 1 -46.19 45.35 4.53
C MET A 1 -45.98 43.88 4.17
N GLU A 2 -45.71 43.57 2.92
CA GLU A 2 -45.33 42.21 2.50
C GLU A 2 -43.98 41.82 3.12
N LYS A 3 -43.95 40.63 3.73
CA LYS A 3 -42.75 40.11 4.36
C LYS A 3 -41.92 39.33 3.32
N TRP A 4 -40.69 39.75 3.12
CA TRP A 4 -39.78 39.15 2.16
C TRP A 4 -38.72 38.31 2.85
N PHE A 5 -38.33 37.18 2.25
CA PHE A 5 -37.42 36.19 2.80
C PHE A 5 -36.21 35.97 1.86
N VAL A 6 -35.07 35.74 2.44
CA VAL A 6 -33.90 35.24 1.69
C VAL A 6 -33.96 33.73 1.54
N ALA A 7 -33.35 33.17 0.49
CA ALA A 7 -33.33 31.73 0.30
C ALA A 7 -32.81 30.99 1.56
N PRO A 8 -33.29 29.77 1.86
CA PRO A 8 -32.91 29.03 3.06
C PRO A 8 -31.41 28.79 3.20
N SER A 9 -30.65 28.75 2.10
CA SER A 9 -29.21 28.65 2.09
C SER A 9 -28.47 29.84 2.71
N TYR A 10 -29.07 31.01 2.69
CA TYR A 10 -28.58 32.25 3.30
C TYR A 10 -29.17 32.52 4.70
N ALA A 11 -30.39 32.07 4.95
CA ALA A 11 -31.14 32.42 6.14
C ALA A 11 -30.47 32.09 7.47
N LYS A 12 -29.67 31.02 7.51
CA LYS A 12 -28.97 30.58 8.73
C LYS A 12 -27.77 31.44 9.12
N ASN A 13 -27.05 32.00 8.14
CA ASN A 13 -25.74 32.62 8.36
C ASN A 13 -25.65 34.05 7.85
N SER A 14 -26.79 34.71 7.59
CA SER A 14 -26.81 36.10 7.13
C SER A 14 -27.75 36.97 7.95
N THR A 15 -27.37 38.24 8.00
CA THR A 15 -28.23 39.30 8.59
C THR A 15 -28.71 40.19 7.47
N GLN A 16 -30.00 40.45 7.40
CA GLN A 16 -30.56 41.41 6.45
C GLN A 16 -30.14 42.82 6.83
N ILE A 17 -29.77 43.64 5.79
CA ILE A 17 -29.43 45.02 5.94
C ILE A 17 -30.41 45.83 5.12
N GLY A 18 -31.28 46.60 5.79
CA GLY A 18 -32.30 47.41 5.14
C GLY A 18 -33.53 46.65 4.67
N GLU A 19 -34.40 47.31 3.91
CA GLU A 19 -35.62 46.76 3.36
C GLU A 19 -35.39 46.08 2.00
N ALA A 20 -36.36 45.25 1.60
CA ALA A 20 -36.35 44.67 0.26
C ALA A 20 -36.63 45.78 -0.78
N TYR A 21 -35.96 45.72 -1.91
CA TYR A 21 -36.11 46.65 -3.00
C TYR A 21 -36.29 45.91 -4.33
N GLU A 22 -36.95 46.59 -5.25
CA GLU A 22 -37.17 46.06 -6.60
C GLU A 22 -36.08 46.53 -7.57
N GLU A 23 -35.59 45.59 -8.34
CA GLU A 23 -34.64 45.81 -9.42
C GLU A 23 -34.95 44.85 -10.60
N ASN A 24 -35.17 45.44 -11.78
CA ASN A 24 -35.49 44.68 -12.99
C ASN A 24 -36.70 43.70 -12.83
N GLY A 25 -37.77 44.12 -12.16
CA GLY A 25 -38.96 43.33 -11.95
C GLY A 25 -38.78 42.16 -10.94
N LYS A 26 -37.74 42.17 -10.14
CA LYS A 26 -37.45 41.19 -9.11
C LYS A 26 -37.12 41.85 -7.78
N MET A 27 -37.54 41.22 -6.72
CA MET A 27 -37.27 41.70 -5.36
C MET A 27 -35.88 41.21 -4.91
N TYR A 28 -35.11 42.07 -4.27
CA TYR A 28 -33.80 41.81 -3.70
C TYR A 28 -33.74 42.27 -2.24
N ILE A 29 -32.87 41.60 -1.48
CA ILE A 29 -32.52 41.99 -0.12
C ILE A 29 -31.01 42.04 -0.02
N LYS A 30 -30.50 43.09 0.61
CA LYS A 30 -29.09 43.19 0.93
C LYS A 30 -28.81 42.43 2.22
N ILE A 31 -27.85 41.51 2.15
CA ILE A 31 -27.48 40.69 3.32
C ILE A 31 -26.00 40.86 3.64
N LYS A 32 -25.68 40.78 4.93
CA LYS A 32 -24.32 40.62 5.44
C LYS A 32 -24.14 39.16 5.89
N MET A 33 -23.11 38.50 5.38
CA MET A 33 -22.85 37.11 5.71
C MET A 33 -21.33 36.88 5.96
N PRO A 34 -20.98 35.86 6.74
CA PRO A 34 -19.58 35.44 6.88
C PRO A 34 -18.97 35.22 5.51
N CYS A 35 -17.74 35.67 5.32
CA CYS A 35 -17.05 35.49 4.05
C CYS A 35 -16.92 33.97 3.74
N PRO A 36 -17.50 33.46 2.64
CA PRO A 36 -17.48 32.04 2.32
C PRO A 36 -16.08 31.53 2.00
N ARG A 37 -15.19 32.43 1.56
CA ARG A 37 -13.84 32.06 1.16
C ARG A 37 -12.93 31.79 2.35
N CYS A 38 -12.93 32.67 3.36
CA CYS A 38 -12.07 32.53 4.53
C CYS A 38 -12.80 31.99 5.77
N GLY A 39 -14.08 31.62 5.67
CA GLY A 39 -14.87 31.16 6.82
C GLY A 39 -14.95 32.20 7.94
N ALA A 40 -15.00 33.51 7.60
CA ALA A 40 -15.00 34.64 8.53
C ALA A 40 -13.72 34.83 9.38
N THR A 41 -12.61 34.21 8.99
CA THR A 41 -11.32 34.45 9.66
C THR A 41 -10.68 35.79 9.26
N GLY A 42 -10.97 36.30 8.08
CA GLY A 42 -10.33 37.44 7.47
C GLY A 42 -9.02 37.09 6.75
N HIS A 43 -8.53 35.88 6.91
CA HIS A 43 -7.27 35.39 6.35
C HIS A 43 -7.51 34.23 5.36
N TYR A 44 -6.65 34.15 4.36
CA TYR A 44 -6.67 33.09 3.38
C TYR A 44 -5.23 32.66 3.07
N SER A 45 -4.82 31.52 3.56
CA SER A 45 -3.43 31.05 3.58
C SER A 45 -2.75 30.96 2.20
N TYR A 46 -3.53 30.85 1.13
CA TYR A 46 -3.01 30.82 -0.25
C TYR A 46 -2.75 32.19 -0.84
N ASN A 47 -3.13 33.29 -0.17
CA ASN A 47 -2.79 34.62 -0.61
C ASN A 47 -1.45 35.06 -0.02
N GLN A 48 -0.37 34.86 -0.78
CA GLN A 48 0.99 35.20 -0.37
C GLN A 48 1.36 36.66 -0.68
N ILE A 49 0.59 37.34 -1.53
CA ILE A 49 0.89 38.70 -2.01
C ILE A 49 0.57 39.74 -0.93
N ASP A 50 -0.58 39.60 -0.24
CA ASP A 50 -1.08 40.58 0.73
C ASP A 50 -1.01 40.03 2.19
N GLY A 51 0.03 39.29 2.55
CA GLY A 51 0.23 38.80 3.89
C GLY A 51 -0.91 37.91 4.43
N THR A 52 -1.44 37.02 3.60
CA THR A 52 -2.56 36.10 3.90
C THR A 52 -3.94 36.79 4.03
N ARG A 53 -4.07 38.04 3.75
CA ARG A 53 -5.34 38.77 3.79
C ARG A 53 -6.34 38.18 2.79
N CYS A 54 -7.55 37.87 3.23
CA CYS A 54 -8.59 37.39 2.32
C CYS A 54 -9.02 38.49 1.33
N TYR A 55 -8.83 38.26 0.05
CA TYR A 55 -9.14 39.24 -0.98
C TYR A 55 -10.64 39.42 -1.26
N GLU A 56 -11.50 38.46 -0.90
CA GLU A 56 -12.95 38.58 -1.08
C GLU A 56 -13.57 39.52 -0.03
N CYS A 57 -13.16 39.42 1.22
CA CYS A 57 -13.65 40.33 2.29
C CYS A 57 -12.64 41.39 2.70
N MET A 58 -11.48 41.48 2.05
CA MET A 58 -10.40 42.44 2.38
C MET A 58 -10.04 42.43 3.87
N GLY A 59 -10.05 41.27 4.52
CA GLY A 59 -9.80 41.13 5.94
C GLY A 59 -11.01 41.42 6.86
N ASN A 60 -12.15 41.90 6.34
CA ASN A 60 -13.32 42.31 7.13
C ASN A 60 -14.15 41.17 7.69
N LYS A 61 -13.78 39.91 7.41
CA LYS A 61 -14.47 38.67 7.87
C LYS A 61 -15.86 38.48 7.28
N PHE A 62 -16.57 39.54 6.87
CA PHE A 62 -17.92 39.51 6.32
C PHE A 62 -17.95 40.11 4.93
N VAL A 63 -18.89 39.67 4.12
CA VAL A 63 -19.20 40.23 2.80
C VAL A 63 -20.67 40.63 2.76
N THR A 64 -20.96 41.65 1.94
CA THR A 64 -22.30 42.14 1.69
C THR A 64 -22.69 41.73 0.27
N LYS A 65 -23.88 41.09 0.12
CA LYS A 65 -24.40 40.66 -1.18
C LYS A 65 -25.84 41.05 -1.34
N ASN A 66 -26.24 41.40 -2.56
CA ASN A 66 -27.63 41.54 -2.94
C ASN A 66 -28.11 40.13 -3.37
N VAL A 67 -29.14 39.62 -2.71
CA VAL A 67 -29.70 38.32 -2.99
C VAL A 67 -31.17 38.44 -3.33
N ARG A 68 -31.68 37.56 -4.18
CA ARG A 68 -33.10 37.56 -4.53
C ARG A 68 -33.94 37.33 -3.29
N ALA A 69 -34.99 38.11 -3.15
CA ALA A 69 -36.00 37.98 -2.12
C ALA A 69 -37.17 37.15 -2.64
N TYR A 70 -37.79 36.41 -1.76
CA TYR A 70 -38.89 35.49 -2.05
C TYR A 70 -40.10 35.78 -1.17
N THR A 71 -41.28 35.56 -1.69
CA THR A 71 -42.51 35.58 -0.90
C THR A 71 -42.49 34.41 0.09
N GLU A 72 -43.34 34.50 1.14
CA GLU A 72 -43.46 33.42 2.14
C GLU A 72 -43.82 32.08 1.52
N LYS A 73 -44.70 32.07 0.52
CA LYS A 73 -45.13 30.85 -0.21
C LYS A 73 -43.93 30.21 -0.96
N GLU A 74 -43.13 31.01 -1.66
CA GLU A 74 -41.94 30.52 -2.38
C GLU A 74 -40.88 30.01 -1.41
N TYR A 75 -40.65 30.73 -0.31
CA TYR A 75 -39.70 30.33 0.73
C TYR A 75 -40.08 29.00 1.37
N ASN A 76 -41.34 28.82 1.78
CA ASN A 76 -41.83 27.57 2.35
C ASN A 76 -41.71 26.40 1.35
N ARG A 77 -42.00 26.64 0.06
CA ARG A 77 -41.81 25.63 -0.99
C ARG A 77 -40.33 25.20 -1.12
N MET A 78 -39.40 26.14 -1.06
CA MET A 78 -37.96 25.85 -1.11
C MET A 78 -37.49 25.11 0.14
N GLN A 79 -37.99 25.47 1.33
CA GLN A 79 -37.66 24.72 2.54
C GLN A 79 -38.15 23.28 2.46
N ALA A 80 -39.38 23.04 2.08
CA ALA A 80 -39.93 21.70 1.94
C ALA A 80 -39.16 20.87 0.89
N ALA A 81 -38.72 21.48 -0.21
CA ALA A 81 -37.89 20.81 -1.21
C ALA A 81 -36.51 20.42 -0.66
N ASN A 82 -35.88 21.32 0.12
CA ASN A 82 -34.59 21.05 0.75
C ASN A 82 -34.69 19.95 1.82
N GLU A 83 -35.74 19.95 2.61
CA GLU A 83 -36.01 18.90 3.61
C GLU A 83 -36.21 17.53 2.95
N ARG A 84 -37.00 17.46 1.88
CA ARG A 84 -37.18 16.21 1.09
C ARG A 84 -35.88 15.74 0.51
N ALA A 85 -35.07 16.63 -0.07
CA ALA A 85 -33.75 16.28 -0.63
C ALA A 85 -32.80 15.80 0.47
N ARG A 86 -32.83 16.39 1.66
CA ARG A 86 -32.03 15.95 2.81
C ARG A 86 -32.46 14.56 3.29
N ALA A 87 -33.76 14.35 3.50
CA ALA A 87 -34.31 13.07 3.93
C ALA A 87 -33.96 11.95 2.92
N LYS A 88 -34.07 12.24 1.61
CA LYS A 88 -33.67 11.28 0.57
C LYS A 88 -32.20 10.90 0.67
N ARG A 89 -31.31 11.89 0.82
CA ARG A 89 -29.86 11.62 0.97
C ARG A 89 -29.53 10.83 2.24
N GLU A 90 -30.25 11.08 3.31
CA GLU A 90 -30.10 10.38 4.59
C GLU A 90 -30.55 8.92 4.46
N ALA A 91 -31.72 8.67 3.86
CA ALA A 91 -32.21 7.33 3.56
C ALA A 91 -31.26 6.55 2.62
N GLU A 92 -30.69 7.21 1.58
CA GLU A 92 -29.70 6.58 0.70
C GLU A 92 -28.41 6.23 1.45
N ARG A 93 -27.96 7.06 2.39
CA ARG A 93 -26.78 6.76 3.23
C ARG A 93 -27.03 5.60 4.17
N GLU A 94 -28.20 5.56 4.80
CA GLU A 94 -28.59 4.46 5.69
C GLU A 94 -28.76 3.14 4.91
N ALA A 95 -29.36 3.19 3.72
CA ALA A 95 -29.49 2.01 2.86
C ALA A 95 -28.10 1.46 2.46
N LYS A 96 -27.18 2.35 2.08
CA LYS A 96 -25.80 1.96 1.77
C LYS A 96 -25.06 1.41 2.98
N ALA A 97 -25.28 1.98 4.17
CA ALA A 97 -24.66 1.48 5.39
C ALA A 97 -25.14 0.07 5.74
N ARG A 98 -26.46 -0.17 5.63
CA ARG A 98 -27.04 -1.51 5.82
C ARG A 98 -26.54 -2.52 4.81
N ASP A 99 -26.51 -2.18 3.51
CA ASP A 99 -25.95 -3.04 2.46
C ASP A 99 -24.50 -3.44 2.76
N LEU A 100 -23.68 -2.48 3.20
CA LEU A 100 -22.28 -2.74 3.57
C LEU A 100 -22.15 -3.66 4.78
N GLU A 101 -23.04 -3.53 5.78
CA GLU A 101 -23.05 -4.35 6.97
C GLU A 101 -23.52 -5.79 6.67
N GLU A 102 -24.65 -5.91 5.95
CA GLU A 102 -25.23 -7.21 5.58
C GLU A 102 -24.35 -8.02 4.61
N ASN A 103 -23.66 -7.33 3.68
CA ASN A 103 -22.86 -7.97 2.65
C ASN A 103 -21.34 -7.87 2.90
N ALA A 104 -20.90 -7.44 4.08
CA ALA A 104 -19.48 -7.22 4.38
C ALA A 104 -18.61 -8.46 4.09
N ALA A 105 -19.07 -9.63 4.51
CA ALA A 105 -18.37 -10.90 4.29
C ALA A 105 -18.26 -11.23 2.80
N LYS A 106 -19.35 -11.06 2.05
CA LYS A 106 -19.37 -11.30 0.59
C LYS A 106 -18.39 -10.37 -0.13
N TYR A 107 -18.41 -9.08 0.17
CA TYR A 107 -17.51 -8.12 -0.46
C TYR A 107 -16.04 -8.36 -0.09
N LYS A 108 -15.76 -8.78 1.16
CA LYS A 108 -14.43 -9.20 1.58
C LYS A 108 -13.95 -10.40 0.76
N HIS A 109 -14.79 -11.41 0.63
CA HIS A 109 -14.52 -12.61 -0.17
C HIS A 109 -14.22 -12.28 -1.64
N GLU A 110 -15.04 -11.43 -2.28
CA GLU A 110 -14.80 -10.95 -3.65
C GLU A 110 -13.45 -10.24 -3.79
N VAL A 111 -13.02 -9.47 -2.78
CA VAL A 111 -11.72 -8.81 -2.77
C VAL A 111 -10.59 -9.83 -2.63
N ALA A 112 -10.74 -10.83 -1.76
CA ALA A 112 -9.76 -11.90 -1.59
C ALA A 112 -9.55 -12.68 -2.90
N LEU A 113 -10.61 -13.05 -3.60
CA LEU A 113 -10.54 -13.70 -4.91
C LEU A 113 -9.81 -12.84 -5.97
N LYS A 114 -10.10 -11.54 -6.04
CA LYS A 114 -9.41 -10.60 -6.95
C LYS A 114 -7.92 -10.51 -6.67
N LEU A 115 -7.51 -10.57 -5.41
CA LEU A 115 -6.11 -10.58 -4.99
C LEU A 115 -5.43 -11.93 -5.23
N GLY A 116 -6.18 -12.97 -5.60
CA GLY A 116 -5.66 -14.27 -5.98
C GLY A 116 -5.70 -15.32 -4.87
N PHE A 117 -6.45 -15.07 -3.82
CA PHE A 117 -6.78 -16.09 -2.83
C PHE A 117 -7.80 -17.09 -3.38
N GLY A 118 -7.89 -18.26 -2.76
CA GLY A 118 -8.89 -19.28 -3.10
C GLY A 118 -10.27 -18.95 -2.55
N GLU A 119 -11.24 -19.82 -2.88
CA GLU A 119 -12.62 -19.74 -2.38
C GLU A 119 -12.70 -19.87 -0.85
N ASP A 120 -11.69 -20.46 -0.22
CA ASP A 120 -11.50 -20.56 1.22
C ASP A 120 -10.76 -19.37 1.85
N GLU A 121 -10.56 -18.29 1.07
CA GLU A 121 -9.78 -17.09 1.44
C GLU A 121 -8.33 -17.41 1.84
N LYS A 122 -7.76 -18.48 1.26
CA LYS A 122 -6.39 -18.92 1.50
C LYS A 122 -5.50 -18.73 0.28
N ALA A 123 -4.22 -18.51 0.53
CA ALA A 123 -3.16 -18.51 -0.46
C ALA A 123 -2.07 -19.49 -0.06
N TYR A 124 -1.52 -20.21 -1.02
CA TYR A 124 -0.49 -21.22 -0.84
C TYR A 124 0.83 -20.71 -1.40
N LEU A 125 1.68 -20.20 -0.51
CA LEU A 125 2.96 -19.58 -0.85
C LEU A 125 4.02 -20.66 -1.08
N VAL A 126 4.77 -20.53 -2.17
CA VAL A 126 5.84 -21.47 -2.51
C VAL A 126 7.11 -21.09 -1.75
N TYR A 127 7.69 -22.07 -1.06
CA TYR A 127 9.00 -21.92 -0.44
C TYR A 127 9.91 -23.13 -0.75
N GLY A 128 11.19 -22.90 -0.75
CA GLY A 128 12.24 -23.85 -1.10
C GLY A 128 13.57 -23.13 -1.24
N ASP A 129 14.58 -23.81 -1.76
CA ASP A 129 15.93 -23.24 -1.84
C ASP A 129 16.03 -22.11 -2.87
N ASP A 130 15.57 -22.33 -4.10
CA ASP A 130 15.59 -21.32 -5.16
C ASP A 130 14.32 -21.33 -6.00
N THR A 131 13.30 -20.60 -5.54
CA THR A 131 12.02 -20.47 -6.26
C THR A 131 12.16 -19.71 -7.58
N PHE A 132 13.24 -18.95 -7.78
CA PHE A 132 13.48 -18.25 -9.04
C PHE A 132 13.94 -19.22 -10.15
N ALA A 133 14.70 -20.25 -9.81
CA ALA A 133 15.14 -21.26 -10.78
C ALA A 133 13.98 -21.99 -11.45
N ILE A 134 12.85 -22.16 -10.72
CA ILE A 134 11.64 -22.86 -11.24
C ILE A 134 10.51 -21.90 -11.62
N LYS A 135 10.77 -20.61 -11.75
CA LYS A 135 9.75 -19.57 -11.99
C LYS A 135 8.82 -19.87 -13.18
N ASP A 136 9.38 -20.41 -14.27
CA ASP A 136 8.59 -20.67 -15.49
C ASP A 136 7.67 -21.88 -15.27
N LYS A 137 8.14 -22.91 -14.59
CA LYS A 137 7.31 -24.04 -14.17
C LYS A 137 6.21 -23.63 -13.17
N LEU A 138 6.51 -22.71 -12.25
CA LEU A 138 5.49 -22.17 -11.35
C LEU A 138 4.40 -21.40 -12.11
N LYS A 139 4.78 -20.62 -13.14
CA LYS A 139 3.80 -19.92 -14.01
C LYS A 139 2.95 -20.91 -14.81
N GLU A 140 3.53 -21.96 -15.36
CA GLU A 140 2.81 -23.01 -16.07
C GLU A 140 1.78 -23.71 -15.17
N LEU A 141 2.10 -23.88 -13.89
CA LEU A 141 1.19 -24.42 -12.87
C LEU A 141 0.11 -23.41 -12.42
N GLY A 142 0.19 -22.15 -12.88
CA GLY A 142 -0.77 -21.09 -12.57
C GLY A 142 -0.43 -20.26 -11.34
N ALA A 143 0.83 -20.27 -10.88
CA ALA A 143 1.27 -19.40 -9.79
C ALA A 143 1.20 -17.92 -10.17
N ARG A 144 0.86 -17.10 -9.19
CA ARG A 144 0.98 -15.64 -9.26
C ARG A 144 2.21 -15.18 -8.49
N PHE A 145 2.72 -14.01 -8.86
CA PHE A 145 3.84 -13.39 -8.15
C PHE A 145 3.43 -12.05 -7.54
N ASP A 146 3.75 -11.89 -6.28
CA ASP A 146 3.62 -10.63 -5.54
C ASP A 146 4.94 -10.35 -4.78
N PRO A 147 5.41 -9.10 -4.70
CA PRO A 147 6.66 -8.78 -3.99
C PRO A 147 6.67 -9.18 -2.51
N THR A 148 5.52 -9.26 -1.85
CA THR A 148 5.38 -9.65 -0.43
C THR A 148 5.19 -11.15 -0.28
N LEU A 149 4.26 -11.73 -1.04
CA LEU A 149 3.91 -13.16 -0.97
C LEU A 149 4.88 -14.05 -1.76
N LYS A 150 5.68 -13.46 -2.68
CA LYS A 150 6.50 -14.15 -3.67
C LYS A 150 5.61 -14.97 -4.62
N TRP A 151 5.96 -16.22 -4.91
CA TRP A 151 5.14 -17.12 -5.72
C TRP A 151 4.05 -17.76 -4.85
N PHE A 152 2.81 -17.72 -5.31
CA PHE A 152 1.70 -18.30 -4.59
C PHE A 152 0.60 -18.80 -5.52
N PHE A 153 -0.23 -19.70 -5.01
CA PHE A 153 -1.39 -20.27 -5.69
C PHE A 153 -2.66 -19.97 -4.89
N SER A 154 -3.79 -19.95 -5.58
CA SER A 154 -5.14 -19.86 -4.97
C SER A 154 -5.67 -21.20 -4.45
N LYS A 155 -4.98 -22.30 -4.72
CA LYS A 155 -5.31 -23.66 -4.29
C LYS A 155 -4.04 -24.48 -4.09
N GLU A 156 -4.15 -25.56 -3.36
CA GLU A 156 -3.04 -26.49 -3.19
C GLU A 156 -2.67 -27.14 -4.52
N VAL A 157 -1.39 -27.19 -4.84
CA VAL A 157 -0.83 -27.73 -6.08
C VAL A 157 0.39 -28.59 -5.76
N ALA A 158 0.55 -29.70 -6.45
CA ALA A 158 1.75 -30.52 -6.34
C ALA A 158 2.94 -29.79 -6.93
N LEU A 159 4.00 -29.62 -6.13
CA LEU A 159 5.24 -28.96 -6.51
C LEU A 159 6.34 -29.95 -6.86
N PRO A 160 7.36 -29.51 -7.61
CA PRO A 160 8.59 -30.28 -7.79
C PRO A 160 9.26 -30.61 -6.46
N GLU A 161 10.08 -31.65 -6.47
CA GLU A 161 10.87 -32.04 -5.31
C GLU A 161 11.74 -30.88 -4.79
N GLY A 162 11.85 -30.74 -3.47
CA GLY A 162 12.56 -29.64 -2.82
C GLY A 162 11.73 -28.37 -2.57
N TYR A 163 10.50 -28.28 -3.09
CA TYR A 163 9.61 -27.15 -2.90
C TYR A 163 8.33 -27.55 -2.14
N LYS A 164 7.86 -26.66 -1.29
CA LYS A 164 6.70 -26.90 -0.43
C LYS A 164 5.76 -25.69 -0.46
N LEU A 165 4.54 -25.89 0.02
CA LEU A 165 3.55 -24.83 0.18
C LEU A 165 3.41 -24.43 1.64
N CYS A 166 3.24 -23.11 1.83
CA CYS A 166 2.89 -22.48 3.10
C CYS A 166 1.50 -21.88 2.96
N GLU A 167 0.54 -22.40 3.70
CA GLU A 167 -0.82 -21.86 3.73
C GLU A 167 -0.87 -20.59 4.57
N MET A 168 -1.52 -19.55 4.02
CA MET A 168 -1.77 -18.26 4.68
C MET A 168 -3.19 -17.80 4.40
N SER A 169 -3.90 -17.33 5.41
CA SER A 169 -5.23 -16.77 5.22
C SER A 169 -5.18 -15.30 4.80
N PHE A 170 -6.25 -14.83 4.17
CA PHE A 170 -6.42 -13.43 3.81
C PHE A 170 -6.31 -12.52 5.03
N ASP A 171 -6.96 -12.89 6.15
CA ASP A 171 -6.98 -12.09 7.38
C ASP A 171 -5.63 -12.05 8.11
N GLU A 172 -4.73 -13.00 7.90
CA GLU A 172 -3.37 -12.92 8.42
C GLU A 172 -2.56 -11.82 7.72
N LEU A 173 -2.80 -11.60 6.44
CA LEU A 173 -1.96 -10.77 5.57
C LEU A 173 -2.54 -9.39 5.28
N TYR A 174 -3.87 -9.26 5.23
CA TYR A 174 -4.56 -8.06 4.81
C TYR A 174 -5.48 -7.49 5.89
N THR A 175 -5.62 -6.17 5.87
CA THR A 175 -6.69 -5.45 6.57
C THR A 175 -7.72 -5.02 5.53
N TYR A 176 -8.96 -5.53 5.68
CA TYR A 176 -10.07 -5.18 4.80
C TYR A 176 -10.85 -3.98 5.35
N ASN A 177 -11.13 -2.98 4.48
CA ASN A 177 -11.98 -1.85 4.82
C ASN A 177 -13.35 -2.01 4.11
N PRO A 178 -14.43 -2.31 4.84
CA PRO A 178 -15.74 -2.53 4.25
C PRO A 178 -16.33 -1.27 3.59
N ARG A 179 -15.98 -0.06 4.05
CA ARG A 179 -16.49 1.20 3.49
C ARG A 179 -15.96 1.49 2.09
N THR A 180 -14.68 1.20 1.86
CA THR A 180 -14.02 1.41 0.57
C THR A 180 -14.05 0.17 -0.31
N LYS A 181 -14.42 -0.99 0.24
CA LYS A 181 -14.31 -2.32 -0.39
C LYS A 181 -12.89 -2.58 -0.91
N TRP A 182 -11.89 -2.18 -0.13
CA TRP A 182 -10.48 -2.29 -0.42
C TRP A 182 -9.74 -3.02 0.68
N ALA A 183 -8.66 -3.70 0.33
CA ALA A 183 -7.77 -4.35 1.28
C ALA A 183 -6.34 -3.90 1.06
N GLU A 184 -5.63 -3.72 2.14
CA GLU A 184 -4.23 -3.33 2.17
C GLU A 184 -3.42 -4.36 2.96
N PHE A 185 -2.17 -4.61 2.55
CA PHE A 185 -1.27 -5.43 3.35
C PHE A 185 -1.10 -4.82 4.74
N LYS A 186 -1.11 -5.68 5.74
CA LYS A 186 -0.68 -5.28 7.09
C LYS A 186 0.79 -4.86 7.04
N GLU A 187 1.16 -3.90 7.86
CA GLU A 187 2.54 -3.38 7.93
C GLU A 187 3.57 -4.50 8.18
N ASP A 188 3.21 -5.50 8.93
CA ASP A 188 4.02 -6.65 9.32
C ASP A 188 3.83 -7.89 8.42
N ALA A 189 3.05 -7.80 7.33
CA ALA A 189 2.74 -8.94 6.46
C ALA A 189 4.00 -9.70 5.98
N LYS A 190 5.06 -8.98 5.58
CA LYS A 190 6.35 -9.59 5.21
C LYS A 190 6.99 -10.38 6.35
N THR A 191 6.91 -9.85 7.56
CA THR A 191 7.44 -10.49 8.76
C THR A 191 6.64 -11.74 9.11
N ILE A 192 5.30 -11.68 8.99
CA ILE A 192 4.41 -12.82 9.20
C ILE A 192 4.75 -13.95 8.22
N VAL A 193 4.84 -13.64 6.92
CA VAL A 193 5.22 -14.62 5.88
C VAL A 193 6.59 -15.23 6.17
N SER A 194 7.59 -14.40 6.47
CA SER A 194 8.95 -14.89 6.76
C SER A 194 8.98 -15.80 7.98
N ARG A 195 8.32 -15.42 9.06
CA ARG A 195 8.23 -16.21 10.28
C ARG A 195 7.59 -17.57 10.03
N ARG A 196 6.44 -17.60 9.32
CA ARG A 196 5.74 -18.83 9.02
C ARG A 196 6.60 -19.79 8.17
N ILE A 197 7.32 -19.26 7.17
CA ILE A 197 8.22 -20.07 6.35
C ILE A 197 9.38 -20.62 7.17
N VAL A 198 9.95 -19.83 8.09
CA VAL A 198 11.01 -20.28 9.00
C VAL A 198 10.51 -21.40 9.92
N GLU A 199 9.32 -21.24 10.50
CA GLU A 199 8.69 -22.28 11.33
C GLU A 199 8.50 -23.60 10.56
N LEU A 200 8.07 -23.54 9.30
CA LEU A 200 7.85 -24.70 8.45
C LEU A 200 9.16 -25.35 7.93
N LYS A 201 10.19 -24.57 7.72
CA LYS A 201 11.54 -25.08 7.36
C LYS A 201 12.21 -25.79 8.54
N GLY A 202 11.82 -25.44 9.75
CA GLY A 202 12.49 -25.86 10.96
C GLY A 202 13.76 -25.01 11.23
N PRO A 203 14.47 -25.28 12.33
CA PRO A 203 15.69 -24.54 12.65
C PRO A 203 16.73 -24.80 11.57
N SER A 204 17.26 -23.69 10.99
CA SER A 204 18.38 -23.78 10.07
C SER A 204 19.63 -24.26 10.82
N THR A 205 20.37 -25.19 10.24
CA THR A 205 21.69 -25.61 10.75
C THR A 205 22.78 -24.59 10.40
N SER A 206 22.47 -23.60 9.54
CA SER A 206 23.46 -22.61 9.10
C SER A 206 24.00 -21.79 10.26
N GLN A 207 25.31 -21.57 10.27
CA GLN A 207 26.02 -20.76 11.23
C GLN A 207 26.76 -19.62 10.55
N PHE A 208 27.04 -18.56 11.28
CA PHE A 208 27.97 -17.56 10.79
C PHE A 208 29.39 -18.15 10.74
N TYR A 209 30.09 -17.90 9.65
CA TYR A 209 31.47 -18.34 9.56
C TYR A 209 32.30 -17.68 10.67
N PRO A 210 33.12 -18.45 11.42
CA PRO A 210 33.94 -17.89 12.49
C PRO A 210 34.96 -16.91 11.91
N GLY A 211 34.98 -15.69 12.38
CA GLY A 211 35.83 -14.60 11.93
C GLY A 211 35.23 -13.24 12.19
N ALA A 212 35.98 -12.19 11.93
CA ALA A 212 35.55 -10.81 12.09
C ALA A 212 35.24 -10.15 10.73
N GLU A 213 34.43 -9.09 10.73
CA GLU A 213 34.30 -8.23 9.55
C GLU A 213 35.66 -7.71 9.10
N LYS A 214 35.88 -7.65 7.80
CA LYS A 214 37.12 -7.28 7.11
C LYS A 214 38.23 -8.35 7.18
N GLU A 215 38.01 -9.47 7.84
CA GLU A 215 38.93 -10.58 7.85
C GLU A 215 38.96 -11.27 6.48
N ARG A 216 40.16 -11.71 6.07
CA ARG A 216 40.38 -12.44 4.81
C ARG A 216 40.39 -13.93 5.06
N ILE A 217 39.36 -14.62 4.56
CA ILE A 217 39.26 -16.08 4.57
C ILE A 217 39.85 -16.65 3.29
N ARG A 218 40.45 -17.83 3.37
CA ARG A 218 41.19 -18.46 2.24
C ARG A 218 40.91 -19.94 2.16
N ASN A 219 40.92 -20.43 0.91
CA ASN A 219 40.89 -21.86 0.59
C ASN A 219 39.73 -22.61 1.26
N ILE A 220 38.52 -22.05 1.16
CA ILE A 220 37.33 -22.71 1.65
C ILE A 220 36.73 -23.51 0.51
N THR A 221 36.71 -24.84 0.66
CA THR A 221 35.98 -25.70 -0.26
C THR A 221 34.50 -25.52 -0.08
N ALA A 222 33.78 -25.07 -1.12
CA ALA A 222 32.38 -24.79 -1.08
C ALA A 222 31.67 -25.26 -2.36
N LYS A 223 30.39 -25.58 -2.26
CA LYS A 223 29.52 -25.86 -3.42
C LYS A 223 28.76 -24.62 -3.84
N VAL A 224 28.61 -24.39 -5.12
CA VAL A 224 27.75 -23.36 -5.68
C VAL A 224 26.28 -23.77 -5.45
N LYS A 225 25.61 -23.11 -4.53
CA LYS A 225 24.20 -23.36 -4.16
C LYS A 225 23.23 -22.67 -5.13
N SER A 226 23.52 -21.42 -5.49
CA SER A 226 22.71 -20.67 -6.48
C SER A 226 23.52 -19.56 -7.15
N ILE A 227 23.13 -19.25 -8.39
CA ILE A 227 23.65 -18.13 -9.17
C ILE A 227 22.44 -17.33 -9.63
N ARG A 228 22.37 -16.06 -9.22
CA ARG A 228 21.28 -15.14 -9.57
C ARG A 228 21.87 -13.86 -10.10
N GLY A 229 21.08 -13.09 -10.83
CA GLY A 229 21.48 -11.78 -11.28
C GLY A 229 20.31 -10.85 -11.40
N PHE A 230 20.58 -9.57 -11.23
CA PHE A 230 19.61 -8.51 -11.45
C PHE A 230 20.29 -7.32 -12.11
N GLU A 231 19.52 -6.59 -12.90
CA GLU A 231 19.95 -5.33 -13.49
C GLU A 231 19.51 -4.18 -12.56
N GLY A 232 20.46 -3.37 -12.14
CA GLY A 232 20.24 -2.22 -11.26
C GLY A 232 20.69 -0.93 -11.93
N MET A 233 20.54 0.21 -11.24
CA MET A 233 20.96 1.53 -11.73
C MET A 233 22.44 1.61 -12.16
N TYR A 234 23.29 0.73 -11.62
CA TYR A 234 24.73 0.67 -11.89
C TYR A 234 25.15 -0.52 -12.77
N GLY A 235 24.19 -1.08 -13.52
CA GLY A 235 24.40 -2.24 -14.37
C GLY A 235 24.06 -3.58 -13.73
N TYR A 236 24.48 -4.67 -14.37
CA TYR A 236 24.21 -6.02 -13.93
C TYR A 236 25.01 -6.40 -12.69
N THR A 237 24.34 -7.06 -11.74
CA THR A 237 24.95 -7.60 -10.52
C THR A 237 24.65 -9.10 -10.43
N ALA A 238 25.69 -9.92 -10.40
CA ALA A 238 25.58 -11.35 -10.11
C ALA A 238 25.65 -11.58 -8.60
N VAL A 239 24.83 -12.50 -8.10
CA VAL A 239 24.79 -12.95 -6.70
C VAL A 239 25.09 -14.45 -6.68
N TYR A 240 26.24 -14.80 -6.18
CA TYR A 240 26.66 -16.18 -5.99
C TYR A 240 26.43 -16.57 -4.54
N THR A 241 25.75 -17.70 -4.33
CA THR A 241 25.57 -18.32 -3.01
C THR A 241 26.36 -19.62 -2.98
N PHE A 242 27.25 -19.76 -2.01
CA PHE A 242 28.05 -20.94 -1.80
C PHE A 242 27.70 -21.57 -0.45
N SER A 243 27.78 -22.90 -0.36
CA SER A 243 27.61 -23.64 0.90
C SER A 243 28.84 -24.46 1.20
N SER A 244 29.33 -24.43 2.43
CA SER A 244 30.40 -25.24 2.93
C SER A 244 30.04 -25.70 4.34
N GLU A 245 29.80 -26.99 4.53
CA GLU A 245 29.27 -27.53 5.79
C GLU A 245 28.03 -26.76 6.26
N ASP A 246 28.09 -26.16 7.45
CA ASP A 246 27.02 -25.36 8.04
C ASP A 246 27.11 -23.86 7.68
N TYR A 247 28.02 -23.47 6.79
CA TYR A 247 28.23 -22.06 6.43
C TYR A 247 27.66 -21.75 5.06
N ILE A 248 26.99 -20.57 4.97
CA ILE A 248 26.49 -20.02 3.72
C ILE A 248 27.22 -18.71 3.44
N PHE A 249 27.83 -18.64 2.27
CA PHE A 249 28.54 -17.45 1.81
C PHE A 249 27.80 -16.81 0.65
N ILE A 250 27.64 -15.48 0.71
CA ILE A 250 27.00 -14.71 -0.36
C ILE A 250 28.01 -13.71 -0.91
N TRP A 251 28.21 -13.74 -2.21
CA TRP A 251 29.04 -12.79 -2.92
C TRP A 251 28.27 -12.08 -4.02
N MET A 252 28.19 -10.75 -3.91
CA MET A 252 27.60 -9.88 -4.92
C MET A 252 28.71 -9.20 -5.72
N THR A 253 28.66 -9.30 -7.05
CA THR A 253 29.69 -8.77 -7.94
C THR A 253 29.13 -8.38 -9.29
N SER A 254 29.76 -7.41 -9.95
CA SER A 254 29.48 -7.08 -11.37
C SER A 254 30.16 -8.03 -12.35
N LYS A 255 31.00 -8.95 -11.86
CA LYS A 255 31.61 -9.98 -12.70
C LYS A 255 30.60 -11.10 -12.96
N CYS A 256 30.14 -11.23 -14.18
CA CYS A 256 29.17 -12.22 -14.63
C CYS A 256 29.72 -13.31 -15.53
N ASP A 257 31.03 -13.27 -15.80
CA ASP A 257 31.75 -14.12 -16.70
C ASP A 257 32.50 -15.30 -16.02
N LEU A 258 32.10 -15.61 -14.78
CA LEU A 258 32.63 -16.80 -14.11
C LEU A 258 31.98 -18.04 -14.70
N ASP A 259 32.81 -18.95 -15.25
CA ASP A 259 32.37 -20.25 -15.76
C ASP A 259 32.04 -21.20 -14.58
N LEU A 260 30.91 -20.94 -13.93
CA LEU A 260 30.42 -21.68 -12.77
C LEU A 260 28.97 -22.11 -12.98
N SER A 261 28.69 -23.34 -12.60
CA SER A 261 27.32 -23.90 -12.59
C SER A 261 26.87 -24.24 -11.18
N VAL A 262 25.58 -24.26 -10.96
CA VAL A 262 25.02 -24.73 -9.69
C VAL A 262 25.39 -26.18 -9.46
N GLY A 263 25.91 -26.46 -8.28
CA GLY A 263 26.46 -27.80 -7.92
C GLY A 263 27.98 -27.94 -8.05
N ASP A 264 28.66 -27.01 -8.73
CA ASP A 264 30.09 -27.02 -8.83
C ASP A 264 30.77 -26.89 -7.47
N THR A 265 31.88 -27.60 -7.30
CA THR A 265 32.74 -27.46 -6.13
C THR A 265 33.86 -26.44 -6.45
N VAL A 266 34.04 -25.50 -5.56
CA VAL A 266 35.00 -24.41 -5.76
C VAL A 266 35.87 -24.19 -4.53
N ASP A 267 37.08 -23.68 -4.78
CA ASP A 267 37.94 -23.12 -3.75
C ASP A 267 37.66 -21.59 -3.66
N LEU A 268 37.09 -21.18 -2.53
CA LEU A 268 36.63 -19.84 -2.28
C LEU A 268 37.58 -19.10 -1.36
N THR A 269 38.03 -17.96 -1.81
CA THR A 269 38.83 -17.01 -1.01
C THR A 269 38.10 -15.66 -1.05
N GLY A 270 37.87 -15.02 0.08
CA GLY A 270 37.13 -13.75 0.14
C GLY A 270 37.45 -12.95 1.40
N THR A 271 36.92 -11.75 1.47
CA THR A 271 36.95 -10.89 2.68
C THR A 271 35.56 -10.78 3.25
N ILE A 272 35.38 -11.06 4.52
CA ILE A 272 34.09 -10.93 5.22
C ILE A 272 33.67 -9.47 5.18
N LYS A 273 32.49 -9.20 4.61
CA LYS A 273 31.91 -7.86 4.52
C LYS A 273 30.95 -7.56 5.65
N LYS A 274 30.07 -8.51 5.96
CA LYS A 274 29.06 -8.45 7.02
C LYS A 274 28.48 -9.83 7.30
N PHE A 275 27.83 -9.94 8.41
CA PHE A 275 26.95 -11.07 8.77
C PHE A 275 25.51 -10.62 8.72
N ASP A 276 24.61 -11.50 8.25
CA ASP A 276 23.19 -11.18 8.12
C ASP A 276 22.36 -12.45 8.23
N GLU A 277 21.19 -12.35 8.79
CA GLU A 277 20.26 -13.46 8.88
C GLU A 277 19.04 -13.18 7.98
N TYR A 278 18.74 -14.12 7.10
CA TYR A 278 17.59 -14.01 6.21
C TYR A 278 16.77 -15.31 6.23
N MET A 279 15.49 -15.21 6.60
CA MET A 279 14.58 -16.35 6.72
C MET A 279 15.14 -17.49 7.60
N GLY A 280 15.80 -17.14 8.71
CA GLY A 280 16.39 -18.10 9.65
C GLY A 280 17.72 -18.71 9.17
N GLU A 281 18.20 -18.41 7.96
CA GLU A 281 19.53 -18.81 7.50
C GLU A 281 20.55 -17.72 7.82
N LYS A 282 21.63 -18.11 8.52
CA LYS A 282 22.77 -17.24 8.83
C LYS A 282 23.73 -17.18 7.66
N ASN A 283 23.92 -16.00 7.11
CA ASN A 283 24.70 -15.79 5.89
C ASN A 283 25.93 -14.92 6.15
N THR A 284 27.07 -15.33 5.64
CA THR A 284 28.32 -14.56 5.67
C THR A 284 28.52 -13.89 4.31
N TYR A 285 28.39 -12.58 4.25
CA TYR A 285 28.60 -11.84 3.01
C TYR A 285 30.08 -11.60 2.76
N LEU A 286 30.52 -11.92 1.56
CA LEU A 286 31.92 -11.77 1.13
C LEU A 286 32.07 -10.66 0.11
N THR A 287 33.29 -10.13 0.02
CA THR A 287 33.74 -9.20 -1.01
C THR A 287 35.16 -9.59 -1.48
N ARG A 288 35.56 -9.07 -2.64
CA ARG A 288 36.88 -9.33 -3.23
C ARG A 288 37.19 -10.83 -3.34
N CYS A 289 36.17 -11.59 -3.74
CA CYS A 289 36.32 -13.04 -3.85
C CYS A 289 37.20 -13.43 -5.04
N ILE A 290 37.94 -14.51 -4.82
CA ILE A 290 38.63 -15.31 -5.84
C ILE A 290 37.99 -16.69 -5.75
N VAL A 291 37.46 -17.17 -6.86
CA VAL A 291 36.80 -18.47 -6.96
C VAL A 291 37.55 -19.28 -8.00
N LYS A 292 37.96 -20.48 -7.63
CA LYS A 292 38.61 -21.44 -8.54
C LYS A 292 37.75 -22.70 -8.56
N SER A 293 37.35 -23.15 -9.74
CA SER A 293 36.67 -24.45 -9.91
C SER A 293 37.62 -25.57 -9.54
N ILE A 294 37.17 -26.48 -8.69
CA ILE A 294 37.87 -27.73 -8.39
C ILE A 294 37.21 -28.75 -9.31
N LYS A 295 37.91 -29.07 -10.42
CA LYS A 295 37.48 -30.13 -11.35
C LYS A 295 37.78 -31.50 -10.79
#